data_2ce3db89217e4a36e034c904e1b16f50
#
_entry.id   2ce3db89217e4a36e034c904e1b16f50
#
_cell.length_a   1.000
_cell.length_b   1.000
_cell.length_c   1.000
_cell.angle_alpha   90.00
_cell.angle_beta   90.00
_cell.angle_gamma   90.00
#
_symmetry.space_group_name_H-M   'P 1'
#
loop_
_entity.id
_entity.type
_entity.pdbx_description
1 polymer ?
#
loop_
_entity_poly.entity_id
_entity_poly.type
_entity_poly.pdbx_seq_one_letter_code
_entity_poly.pdbx_strand_id
1 'polypeptide(L)'
;MKRQNGLMILESQQGFLDTIMLDKSIIYLLVDWSGQERMSRAVVYKTLNDLNKDGTPVFQIDCSDQTKEYVVEWLTVQQGNKQDFYYGGYGETLLVEKGKIVDFIRYPGQLGLEKTKEKFTEWKYSR
;
A
#
# COMPACT_ATOMS: atom_id res chain seq x y z
N MET A 1 -8.11 8.93 -13.20
CA MET A 1 -7.07 8.71 -12.19
C MET A 1 -5.75 8.37 -12.87
N LYS A 2 -4.69 8.99 -12.41
CA LYS A 2 -3.36 8.81 -12.96
C LYS A 2 -2.81 7.42 -12.61
N ARG A 3 -2.11 6.79 -13.55
CA ARG A 3 -1.53 5.46 -13.34
C ARG A 3 -0.02 5.53 -13.59
N GLN A 4 0.76 4.87 -12.74
CA GLN A 4 2.21 4.86 -12.83
C GLN A 4 2.76 3.53 -12.32
N ASN A 5 3.59 2.84 -13.11
CA ASN A 5 4.21 1.56 -12.75
C ASN A 5 3.19 0.50 -12.31
N GLY A 6 2.00 0.52 -12.89
CA GLY A 6 0.94 -0.43 -12.57
C GLY A 6 0.08 -0.06 -11.37
N LEU A 7 0.37 1.07 -10.70
CA LEU A 7 -0.41 1.55 -9.57
C LEU A 7 -1.29 2.72 -9.99
N MET A 8 -2.44 2.83 -9.34
CA MET A 8 -3.30 4.00 -9.46
C MET A 8 -2.87 5.01 -8.39
N ILE A 9 -2.58 6.25 -8.80
CA ILE A 9 -2.04 7.26 -7.90
C ILE A 9 -3.19 8.01 -7.23
N LEU A 10 -3.21 8.01 -5.90
CA LEU A 10 -4.21 8.72 -5.11
C LEU A 10 -3.70 10.14 -4.81
N GLU A 11 -4.38 11.13 -5.34
CA GLU A 11 -3.97 12.52 -5.21
C GLU A 11 -4.91 13.36 -4.34
N SER A 12 -6.13 12.90 -4.08
CA SER A 12 -7.13 13.66 -3.33
C SER A 12 -7.61 12.92 -2.11
N GLN A 13 -8.14 13.67 -1.14
CA GLN A 13 -8.75 13.09 0.06
C GLN A 13 -9.95 12.23 -0.31
N GLN A 14 -10.81 12.71 -1.19
CA GLN A 14 -11.99 11.94 -1.59
C GLN A 14 -11.60 10.64 -2.29
N GLY A 15 -10.60 10.69 -3.18
CA GLY A 15 -10.09 9.49 -3.85
C GLY A 15 -9.55 8.47 -2.85
N PHE A 16 -8.83 8.92 -1.83
CA PHE A 16 -8.34 8.06 -0.77
C PHE A 16 -9.48 7.44 0.03
N LEU A 17 -10.44 8.25 0.46
CA LEU A 17 -11.59 7.77 1.25
C LEU A 17 -12.41 6.76 0.46
N ASP A 18 -12.65 7.00 -0.82
CA ASP A 18 -13.37 6.06 -1.67
C ASP A 18 -12.60 4.74 -1.81
N THR A 19 -11.28 4.83 -1.93
CA THR A 19 -10.42 3.64 -2.11
C THR A 19 -10.42 2.75 -0.89
N ILE A 20 -10.26 3.31 0.32
CA ILE A 20 -10.22 2.50 1.54
C ILE A 20 -11.57 1.83 1.83
N MET A 21 -12.66 2.36 1.28
CA MET A 21 -14.00 1.79 1.49
C MET A 21 -14.37 0.71 0.47
N LEU A 22 -13.51 0.43 -0.51
CA LEU A 22 -13.70 -0.70 -1.42
C LEU A 22 -13.73 -2.01 -0.63
N ASP A 23 -14.37 -3.02 -1.19
CA ASP A 23 -14.39 -4.36 -0.58
C ASP A 23 -12.97 -4.87 -0.33
N LYS A 24 -12.06 -4.59 -1.25
CA LYS A 24 -10.66 -4.98 -1.11
C LYS A 24 -9.79 -4.05 -1.95
N SER A 25 -8.71 -3.53 -1.38
CA SER A 25 -7.71 -2.74 -2.10
C SER A 25 -6.34 -2.98 -1.49
N ILE A 26 -5.30 -2.82 -2.31
CA ILE A 26 -3.91 -2.85 -1.86
C ILE A 26 -3.39 -1.43 -1.97
N ILE A 27 -2.80 -0.90 -0.90
CA ILE A 27 -2.31 0.48 -0.88
C ILE A 27 -0.82 0.49 -0.52
N TYR A 28 0.00 1.05 -1.40
CA TYR A 28 1.42 1.25 -1.18
C TYR A 28 1.66 2.65 -0.63
N LEU A 29 2.37 2.74 0.50
CA LEU A 29 2.68 4.01 1.16
C LEU A 29 4.07 4.48 0.73
N LEU A 30 4.11 5.45 -0.18
CA LEU A 30 5.35 6.02 -0.67
C LEU A 30 5.84 7.11 0.30
N VAL A 31 7.14 7.14 0.58
CA VAL A 31 7.77 8.15 1.44
C VAL A 31 9.09 8.55 0.78
N ASP A 32 9.13 9.69 0.10
CA ASP A 32 10.22 10.05 -0.80
C ASP A 32 11.56 10.34 -0.12
N TRP A 33 11.55 10.63 1.19
CA TRP A 33 12.79 10.89 1.94
C TRP A 33 13.44 9.62 2.49
N SER A 34 12.80 8.47 2.41
CA SER A 34 13.26 7.24 3.05
C SER A 34 14.01 6.32 2.08
N GLY A 35 15.25 5.94 2.44
CA GLY A 35 16.02 4.98 1.67
C GLY A 35 15.39 3.58 1.70
N GLN A 36 14.81 3.20 2.84
CA GLN A 36 14.11 1.94 2.99
C GLN A 36 12.89 1.86 2.08
N GLU A 37 12.15 2.97 1.97
CA GLU A 37 11.00 3.00 1.08
C GLU A 37 11.44 2.86 -0.37
N ARG A 38 12.55 3.46 -0.78
CA ARG A 38 13.05 3.31 -2.16
C ARG A 38 13.37 1.86 -2.50
N MET A 39 13.93 1.09 -1.55
CA MET A 39 14.17 -0.34 -1.73
C MET A 39 12.85 -1.10 -1.90
N SER A 40 11.87 -0.78 -1.06
CA SER A 40 10.54 -1.38 -1.14
C SER A 40 9.83 -1.04 -2.44
N ARG A 41 9.96 0.20 -2.90
CA ARG A 41 9.35 0.67 -4.15
C ARG A 41 9.83 -0.17 -5.34
N ALA A 42 11.14 -0.42 -5.41
CA ALA A 42 11.71 -1.26 -6.47
C ALA A 42 11.10 -2.67 -6.45
N VAL A 43 10.98 -3.27 -5.27
CA VAL A 43 10.40 -4.61 -5.12
C VAL A 43 8.91 -4.61 -5.50
N VAL A 44 8.15 -3.64 -5.03
CA VAL A 44 6.70 -3.56 -5.31
C VAL A 44 6.44 -3.32 -6.79
N TYR A 45 7.18 -2.42 -7.42
CA TYR A 45 7.01 -2.14 -8.85
C TYR A 45 7.34 -3.38 -9.69
N LYS A 46 8.41 -4.09 -9.34
CA LYS A 46 8.79 -5.33 -10.03
C LYS A 46 7.72 -6.40 -9.84
N THR A 47 7.19 -6.53 -8.62
CA THR A 47 6.11 -7.45 -8.30
C THR A 47 4.89 -7.20 -9.20
N LEU A 48 4.48 -5.95 -9.32
CA LEU A 48 3.30 -5.60 -10.14
C LEU A 48 3.55 -5.87 -11.61
N ASN A 49 4.76 -5.59 -12.08
CA ASN A 49 5.13 -5.87 -13.46
C ASN A 49 5.08 -7.37 -13.76
N ASP A 50 5.55 -8.19 -12.83
CA ASP A 50 5.63 -9.64 -13.02
C ASP A 50 4.29 -10.35 -12.85
N LEU A 51 3.42 -9.86 -11.96
CA LEU A 51 2.15 -10.52 -11.65
C LEU A 51 1.00 -10.13 -12.57
N ASN A 52 1.20 -9.17 -13.41
CA ASN A 52 0.20 -8.76 -14.39
C ASN A 52 -1.14 -8.39 -13.79
N LYS A 53 -1.67 -7.73 -13.30
CA LYS A 53 -2.72 -6.74 -13.01
C LYS A 53 -4.16 -7.18 -12.80
N ASP A 54 -4.49 -8.43 -12.99
CA ASP A 54 -5.85 -8.89 -12.73
C ASP A 54 -6.03 -9.14 -11.22
N GLY A 55 -7.18 -8.87 -10.72
CA GLY A 55 -7.53 -9.09 -9.32
C GLY A 55 -7.66 -7.79 -8.53
N THR A 56 -7.22 -7.79 -7.28
CA THR A 56 -7.39 -6.65 -6.37
C THR A 56 -6.68 -5.39 -6.89
N PRO A 57 -7.36 -4.25 -6.96
CA PRO A 57 -6.73 -3.00 -7.41
C PRO A 57 -5.61 -2.55 -6.48
N VAL A 58 -4.53 -2.02 -7.06
CA VAL A 58 -3.38 -1.56 -6.31
C VAL A 58 -3.19 -0.06 -6.50
N PHE A 59 -3.06 0.65 -5.39
CA PHE A 59 -2.99 2.10 -5.34
C PHE A 59 -1.71 2.55 -4.65
N GLN A 60 -1.28 3.77 -4.95
CA GLN A 60 -0.14 4.39 -4.29
C GLN A 60 -0.54 5.76 -3.76
N ILE A 61 -0.10 6.09 -2.55
CA ILE A 61 -0.27 7.43 -2.00
C ILE A 61 1.06 7.91 -1.42
N ASP A 62 1.39 9.19 -1.68
CA ASP A 62 2.62 9.80 -1.19
C ASP A 62 2.39 10.37 0.21
N CYS A 63 2.89 9.66 1.21
CA CYS A 63 2.75 10.05 2.62
C CYS A 63 3.71 11.16 3.04
N SER A 64 4.68 11.52 2.18
CA SER A 64 5.56 12.64 2.45
C SER A 64 4.96 13.98 2.01
N ASP A 65 3.85 13.96 1.29
CA ASP A 65 3.13 15.16 0.87
C ASP A 65 2.33 15.70 2.05
N GLN A 66 2.67 16.91 2.51
CA GLN A 66 2.04 17.53 3.67
C GLN A 66 0.55 17.82 3.47
N THR A 67 0.08 17.87 2.24
CA THR A 67 -1.36 18.06 1.98
C THR A 67 -2.17 16.79 2.22
N LYS A 68 -1.52 15.68 2.54
CA LYS A 68 -2.18 14.38 2.76
C LYS A 68 -2.17 13.95 4.23
N GLU A 69 -2.39 14.91 5.14
CA GLU A 69 -2.48 14.63 6.59
C GLU A 69 -3.59 13.62 6.93
N TYR A 70 -4.66 13.60 6.14
CA TYR A 70 -5.77 12.66 6.34
C TYR A 70 -5.29 11.19 6.30
N VAL A 71 -4.24 10.89 5.54
CA VAL A 71 -3.68 9.54 5.50
C VAL A 71 -3.03 9.18 6.83
N VAL A 72 -2.23 10.10 7.38
CA VAL A 72 -1.54 9.88 8.66
C VAL A 72 -2.57 9.72 9.78
N GLU A 73 -3.63 10.51 9.77
CA GLU A 73 -4.71 10.40 10.75
C GLU A 73 -5.36 9.01 10.68
N TRP A 74 -5.67 8.55 9.48
CA TRP A 74 -6.24 7.22 9.29
C TRP A 74 -5.28 6.11 9.74
N LEU A 75 -3.99 6.23 9.40
CA LEU A 75 -2.97 5.27 9.83
C LEU A 75 -2.87 5.19 11.35
N THR A 76 -2.96 6.33 12.04
CA THR A 76 -2.94 6.39 13.50
C THR A 76 -4.09 5.58 14.10
N VAL A 77 -5.29 5.73 13.53
CA VAL A 77 -6.45 4.95 13.97
C VAL A 77 -6.22 3.46 13.73
N GLN A 78 -5.65 3.11 12.58
CA GLN A 78 -5.38 1.71 12.24
C GLN A 78 -4.36 1.06 13.17
N GLN A 79 -3.35 1.81 13.61
CA GLN A 79 -2.38 1.31 14.59
C GLN A 79 -3.04 0.91 15.91
N GLY A 80 -4.11 1.60 16.28
CA GLY A 80 -4.90 1.23 17.46
C GLY A 80 -5.76 -0.02 17.27
N ASN A 81 -6.16 -0.30 16.03
CA ASN A 81 -7.06 -1.42 15.70
C ASN A 81 -6.31 -2.70 15.32
N LYS A 82 -5.19 -2.58 14.62
CA LYS A 82 -4.35 -3.71 14.20
C LYS A 82 -3.05 -3.65 15.00
N GLN A 83 -2.95 -4.46 16.05
CA GLN A 83 -1.91 -4.35 17.08
C GLN A 83 -0.48 -4.43 16.57
N ASP A 84 -0.23 -5.22 15.54
CA ASP A 84 1.11 -5.39 14.99
C ASP A 84 1.42 -4.43 13.84
N PHE A 85 0.48 -3.58 13.45
CA PHE A 85 0.73 -2.59 12.42
C PHE A 85 1.43 -1.37 13.00
N TYR A 86 2.47 -0.93 12.31
CA TYR A 86 3.23 0.25 12.65
C TYR A 86 3.72 0.94 11.37
N TYR A 87 3.44 2.23 11.24
CA TYR A 87 3.88 3.03 10.09
C TYR A 87 5.22 3.68 10.41
N GLY A 88 6.26 3.39 9.62
CA GLY A 88 7.60 3.90 9.85
C GLY A 88 8.35 4.34 8.60
N GLY A 89 7.69 4.44 7.45
CA GLY A 89 8.34 4.88 6.22
C GLY A 89 9.17 3.82 5.52
N TYR A 90 8.80 2.55 5.66
CA TYR A 90 9.48 1.43 5.05
C TYR A 90 8.87 0.98 3.72
N GLY A 91 7.90 1.71 3.20
CA GLY A 91 7.13 1.29 2.05
C GLY A 91 6.06 0.27 2.43
N GLU A 92 5.48 0.46 3.60
CA GLU A 92 4.41 -0.41 4.08
C GLU A 92 3.35 -0.58 3.00
N THR A 93 2.99 -1.81 2.74
CA THR A 93 2.02 -2.15 1.71
C THR A 93 0.85 -2.83 2.40
N LEU A 94 -0.33 -2.27 2.22
CA LEU A 94 -1.50 -2.60 3.03
C LEU A 94 -2.55 -3.31 2.21
N LEU A 95 -3.15 -4.35 2.80
CA LEU A 95 -4.41 -4.89 2.31
C LEU A 95 -5.52 -4.26 3.14
N VAL A 96 -6.40 -3.54 2.48
CA VAL A 96 -7.49 -2.79 3.14
C VAL A 96 -8.83 -3.32 2.68
N GLU A 97 -9.73 -3.55 3.62
CA GLU A 97 -11.10 -3.99 3.35
C GLU A 97 -12.06 -3.10 4.14
N LYS A 98 -12.86 -2.31 3.41
CA LYS A 98 -13.91 -1.46 3.98
C LYS A 98 -13.40 -0.59 5.13
N GLY A 99 -12.32 0.14 4.88
CA GLY A 99 -11.77 1.11 5.81
C GLY A 99 -10.80 0.55 6.85
N LYS A 100 -10.52 -0.75 6.82
CA LYS A 100 -9.65 -1.38 7.83
C LYS A 100 -8.48 -2.10 7.19
N ILE A 101 -7.29 -1.95 7.80
CA ILE A 101 -6.14 -2.76 7.42
C ILE A 101 -6.36 -4.18 7.96
N VAL A 102 -6.39 -5.16 7.06
CA VAL A 102 -6.58 -6.56 7.43
C VAL A 102 -5.30 -7.39 7.31
N ASP A 103 -4.33 -6.91 6.54
CA ASP A 103 -3.01 -7.53 6.43
C ASP A 103 -2.03 -6.48 5.89
N PHE A 104 -0.74 -6.72 6.01
CA PHE A 104 0.26 -5.78 5.50
C PHE A 104 1.63 -6.44 5.32
N ILE A 105 2.46 -5.81 4.48
CA ILE A 105 3.88 -6.11 4.39
C ILE A 105 4.60 -4.90 4.95
N ARG A 106 5.28 -5.06 6.08
CA ARG A 106 5.95 -3.94 6.74
C ARG A 106 7.10 -3.37 5.90
N TYR A 107 7.92 -4.25 5.34
CA TYR A 107 9.14 -3.83 4.65
C TYR A 107 9.38 -4.72 3.43
N PRO A 108 8.71 -4.42 2.30
CA PRO A 108 8.88 -5.21 1.07
C PRO A 108 10.34 -5.29 0.60
N GLY A 109 11.11 -4.21 0.79
CA GLY A 109 12.52 -4.19 0.41
C GLY A 109 13.36 -5.22 1.14
N GLN A 110 13.02 -5.52 2.39
CA GLN A 110 13.70 -6.55 3.19
C GLN A 110 13.12 -7.94 2.95
N LEU A 111 11.79 -8.02 2.79
CA LEU A 111 11.11 -9.28 2.56
C LEU A 111 11.58 -9.93 1.25
N GLY A 112 11.83 -9.12 0.24
CA GLY A 112 12.34 -9.58 -1.05
C GLY A 112 11.25 -9.84 -2.08
N LEU A 113 11.67 -9.96 -3.33
CA LEU A 113 10.78 -10.06 -4.48
C LEU A 113 9.88 -11.30 -4.42
N GLU A 114 10.44 -12.46 -4.17
CA GLU A 114 9.67 -13.72 -4.23
C GLU A 114 8.57 -13.76 -3.18
N LYS A 115 8.89 -13.39 -1.93
CA LYS A 115 7.91 -13.41 -0.85
C LYS A 115 6.87 -12.29 -1.01
N THR A 116 7.26 -11.16 -1.56
CA THR A 116 6.32 -10.08 -1.85
C THR A 116 5.34 -10.53 -2.94
N LYS A 117 5.81 -11.23 -3.96
CA LYS A 117 4.94 -11.81 -5.00
C LYS A 117 3.95 -12.81 -4.40
N GLU A 118 4.42 -13.68 -3.51
CA GLU A 118 3.56 -14.66 -2.83
C GLU A 118 2.45 -13.95 -2.06
N LYS A 119 2.79 -12.91 -1.34
CA LYS A 119 1.83 -12.13 -0.54
C LYS A 119 0.80 -11.46 -1.43
N PHE A 120 1.23 -10.81 -2.50
CA PHE A 120 0.32 -10.16 -3.45
C PHE A 120 -0.61 -11.18 -4.11
N THR A 121 -0.09 -12.33 -4.47
CA THR A 121 -0.90 -13.40 -5.06
C THR A 121 -1.98 -13.88 -4.08
N GLU A 122 -1.59 -14.08 -2.83
CA GLU A 122 -2.51 -14.44 -1.76
C GLU A 122 -3.62 -13.41 -1.61
N TRP A 123 -3.27 -12.13 -1.59
CA TRP A 123 -4.24 -11.04 -1.43
C TRP A 123 -5.19 -10.92 -2.62
N LYS A 124 -4.67 -11.06 -3.83
CA LYS A 124 -5.48 -10.88 -5.05
C LYS A 124 -6.51 -11.98 -5.24
N TYR A 125 -6.20 -13.18 -4.80
CA TYR A 125 -7.05 -14.35 -5.03
C TYR A 125 -7.71 -14.89 -3.76
N SER A 126 -7.44 -14.32 -2.60
CA SER A 126 -8.12 -14.69 -1.35
C SER A 126 -9.54 -14.13 -1.33
N ARG A 127 -10.38 -14.76 -0.56
CA ARG A 127 -11.77 -14.33 -0.41
C ARG A 127 -12.07 -13.83 0.98
#